data_2060261173f66478c5412ea4c0177745
#
_entry.id   2060261173f66478c5412ea4c0177745
#
_cell.length_a   1.000
_cell.length_b   1.000
_cell.length_c   1.000
_cell.angle_alpha   90.00
_cell.angle_beta   90.00
_cell.angle_gamma   90.00
#
_symmetry.space_group_name_H-M   'P 1'
#
loop_
_entity.id
_entity.type
_entity.pdbx_description
1 polymer ?
#
loop_
_entity_poly.entity_id
_entity_poly.type
_entity_poly.pdbx_seq_one_letter_code
_entity_poly.pdbx_strand_id
1 'polypeptide(L)'
;MYRAAHLNRRTFTKYIMFYYIVISFFSLWIVARSGYLYTGDDILFNINRIEELVATLENKSLISYISTFTSNQVGIATNIFYPNLWLYPFALLRIFFKNPIFSIYLGLGLLNFLTCIISHFTFKAFSGSFSKAFLFTNLYFFSTYRWIDLIRRFDISECIAIAVMPLIFWAFYETCYRDHTKWLWLAIGMALLLYAHILSFLIVTFFLVIIFLINLNKLTDFKTVILEVTKAILVFVLLTIGFLYTFLQTYLSITIQPPRIRDLSMTALKVGTLMQSTFENNIYKNGAHFNLGLMSFIVLLLAILFYSKLSSFYKQIIFLFIFCVLFATTLFPWSLMQTTGLTILQFPWRIFIIANLLFCVLGTKILGYVHLKHFDFASIAVITLLGLFTINQFFVFNEENTKLDASTDAYGSLFRHEKLKINQKSYRCLIPSNRNRDYTPINKRESEKRSTSVYNIVVSHQMLLGKRKLKVKKLQAIPNGVILQTPKISKRSSVSLPFYIYQKHNYKVLVNGKRKHFSVDRYRLLHIQLKDSKSTIMIQYIPSLTQVITIMISILSFSFLLFILLPKL
;
A
#
# COMPACT_ATOMS: atom_id res chain seq x y z
N MET A 1 -49.94 -7.13 2.77
CA MET A 1 -48.55 -6.61 2.52
C MET A 1 -47.73 -6.38 3.79
N TYR A 2 -47.94 -7.11 4.86
CA TYR A 2 -47.27 -6.91 6.18
C TYR A 2 -46.51 -8.16 6.67
N ARG A 3 -46.19 -9.14 5.80
CA ARG A 3 -45.48 -10.38 6.17
C ARG A 3 -44.02 -10.47 5.73
N ALA A 4 -43.42 -9.43 5.13
CA ALA A 4 -42.01 -9.43 4.76
C ALA A 4 -41.05 -8.86 5.84
N ALA A 5 -41.57 -8.46 7.00
CA ALA A 5 -40.82 -7.69 8.00
C ALA A 5 -40.07 -8.53 9.06
N HIS A 6 -40.13 -9.84 9.01
CA HIS A 6 -39.46 -10.71 9.97
C HIS A 6 -38.51 -11.73 9.34
N LEU A 7 -37.76 -11.37 8.29
CA LEU A 7 -36.53 -12.08 8.02
C LEU A 7 -35.63 -11.93 9.24
N ASN A 8 -35.42 -13.06 9.94
CA ASN A 8 -34.59 -13.12 11.14
C ASN A 8 -33.30 -12.34 10.86
N ARG A 9 -32.89 -11.42 11.73
CA ARG A 9 -31.73 -10.54 11.59
C ARG A 9 -30.46 -11.32 11.17
N ARG A 10 -30.31 -12.57 11.62
CA ARG A 10 -29.23 -13.49 11.22
C ARG A 10 -29.34 -13.92 9.75
N THR A 11 -30.53 -14.17 9.24
CA THR A 11 -30.76 -14.57 7.84
C THR A 11 -30.44 -13.41 6.90
N PHE A 12 -30.84 -12.20 7.24
CA PHE A 12 -30.56 -11.00 6.44
C PHE A 12 -29.06 -10.67 6.40
N THR A 13 -28.33 -10.85 7.51
CA THR A 13 -26.88 -10.70 7.54
C THR A 13 -26.20 -11.71 6.61
N LYS A 14 -26.66 -12.97 6.56
CA LYS A 14 -26.12 -13.99 5.65
C LYS A 14 -26.28 -13.59 4.17
N TYR A 15 -27.43 -13.07 3.77
CA TYR A 15 -27.67 -12.61 2.40
C TYR A 15 -26.75 -11.45 2.02
N ILE A 16 -26.51 -10.52 2.92
CA ILE A 16 -25.58 -9.41 2.66
C ILE A 16 -24.13 -9.89 2.60
N MET A 17 -23.73 -10.81 3.45
CA MET A 17 -22.38 -11.40 3.36
C MET A 17 -22.19 -12.12 2.02
N PHE A 18 -23.19 -12.89 1.60
CA PHE A 18 -23.16 -13.52 0.28
C PHE A 18 -23.10 -12.49 -0.86
N TYR A 19 -23.90 -11.43 -0.80
CA TYR A 19 -23.83 -10.33 -1.76
C TYR A 19 -22.43 -9.70 -1.80
N TYR A 20 -21.80 -9.46 -0.65
CA TYR A 20 -20.43 -8.91 -0.60
C TYR A 20 -19.40 -9.87 -1.20
N ILE A 21 -19.53 -11.17 -1.00
CA ILE A 21 -18.69 -12.16 -1.68
C ILE A 21 -18.89 -12.03 -3.21
N VAL A 22 -20.14 -12.05 -3.66
CA VAL A 22 -20.46 -11.99 -5.10
C VAL A 22 -19.87 -10.73 -5.74
N ILE A 23 -20.14 -9.54 -5.21
CA ILE A 23 -19.62 -8.30 -5.82
C ILE A 23 -18.09 -8.22 -5.78
N SER A 24 -17.46 -8.73 -4.72
CA SER A 24 -16.00 -8.69 -4.54
C SER A 24 -15.26 -9.51 -5.60
N PHE A 25 -15.78 -10.67 -5.96
CA PHE A 25 -15.15 -11.54 -6.93
C PHE A 25 -15.66 -11.30 -8.36
N PHE A 26 -16.95 -11.04 -8.53
CA PHE A 26 -17.54 -10.82 -9.86
C PHE A 26 -16.98 -9.56 -10.54
N SER A 27 -16.84 -8.45 -9.81
CA SER A 27 -16.26 -7.24 -10.39
C SER A 27 -14.81 -7.43 -10.85
N LEU A 28 -14.02 -8.25 -10.15
CA LEU A 28 -12.66 -8.61 -10.60
C LEU A 28 -12.66 -9.65 -11.71
N TRP A 29 -13.63 -10.57 -11.73
CA TRP A 29 -13.72 -11.59 -12.76
C TRP A 29 -13.81 -10.97 -14.16
N ILE A 30 -14.49 -9.84 -14.31
CA ILE A 30 -14.59 -9.13 -15.60
C ILE A 30 -13.20 -8.80 -16.17
N VAL A 31 -12.25 -8.41 -15.31
CA VAL A 31 -10.86 -8.12 -15.70
C VAL A 31 -10.02 -9.39 -15.75
N ALA A 32 -10.18 -10.28 -14.77
CA ALA A 32 -9.38 -11.50 -14.60
C ALA A 32 -9.63 -12.56 -15.68
N ARG A 33 -10.84 -12.61 -16.28
CA ARG A 33 -11.20 -13.58 -17.31
C ARG A 33 -10.30 -13.56 -18.54
N SER A 34 -9.60 -12.45 -18.77
CA SER A 34 -8.60 -12.34 -19.83
C SER A 34 -7.37 -13.23 -19.60
N GLY A 35 -7.14 -13.71 -18.37
CA GLY A 35 -5.96 -14.51 -17.99
C GLY A 35 -4.67 -13.71 -17.89
N TYR A 36 -4.74 -12.37 -17.91
CA TYR A 36 -3.60 -11.46 -17.84
C TYR A 36 -3.69 -10.54 -16.63
N LEU A 37 -2.53 -10.10 -16.13
CA LEU A 37 -2.42 -8.85 -15.39
C LEU A 37 -2.01 -7.75 -16.38
N TYR A 38 -2.46 -6.53 -16.11
CA TYR A 38 -2.13 -5.37 -16.93
C TYR A 38 -1.17 -4.47 -16.16
N THR A 39 -0.19 -3.92 -16.87
CA THR A 39 0.78 -3.01 -16.25
C THR A 39 0.09 -1.82 -15.61
N GLY A 40 0.38 -1.61 -14.32
CA GLY A 40 0.00 -0.44 -13.54
C GLY A 40 1.24 0.28 -13.02
N ASP A 41 1.04 1.41 -12.38
CA ASP A 41 2.15 2.24 -11.87
C ASP A 41 3.03 1.46 -10.88
N ASP A 42 2.44 0.66 -9.99
CA ASP A 42 3.12 -0.01 -8.87
C ASP A 42 3.11 -1.56 -8.98
N ILE A 43 2.67 -2.12 -10.11
CA ILE A 43 2.53 -3.58 -10.26
C ILE A 43 3.86 -4.31 -10.07
N LEU A 44 4.95 -3.84 -10.69
CA LEU A 44 6.26 -4.48 -10.59
C LEU A 44 6.80 -4.45 -9.16
N PHE A 45 6.59 -3.34 -8.46
CA PHE A 45 6.97 -3.21 -7.07
C PHE A 45 6.23 -4.22 -6.20
N ASN A 46 4.92 -4.35 -6.35
CA ASN A 46 4.09 -5.24 -5.54
C ASN A 46 4.33 -6.72 -5.86
N ILE A 47 4.40 -7.12 -7.14
CA ILE A 47 4.65 -8.53 -7.49
C ILE A 47 6.05 -9.00 -7.06
N ASN A 48 7.08 -8.14 -7.16
CA ASN A 48 8.41 -8.47 -6.66
C ASN A 48 8.41 -8.72 -5.15
N ARG A 49 7.68 -7.92 -4.37
CA ARG A 49 7.58 -8.10 -2.93
C ARG A 49 6.80 -9.36 -2.55
N ILE A 50 5.74 -9.69 -3.30
CA ILE A 50 4.99 -10.94 -3.10
C ILE A 50 5.90 -12.15 -3.40
N GLU A 51 6.59 -12.16 -4.54
CA GLU A 51 7.46 -13.28 -4.91
C GLU A 51 8.71 -13.39 -4.02
N GLU A 52 9.22 -12.29 -3.46
CA GLU A 52 10.25 -12.32 -2.42
C GLU A 52 9.77 -13.08 -1.18
N LEU A 53 8.52 -12.83 -0.75
CA LEU A 53 7.92 -13.56 0.37
C LEU A 53 7.64 -15.03 0.01
N VAL A 54 7.16 -15.31 -1.18
CA VAL A 54 6.95 -16.69 -1.66
C VAL A 54 8.24 -17.47 -1.55
N ALA A 55 9.32 -16.96 -2.17
CA ALA A 55 10.60 -17.63 -2.15
C ALA A 55 11.19 -17.74 -0.73
N THR A 56 10.99 -16.73 0.12
CA THR A 56 11.41 -16.75 1.53
C THR A 56 10.71 -17.86 2.29
N LEU A 57 9.38 -18.00 2.14
CA LEU A 57 8.57 -19.04 2.81
C LEU A 57 8.90 -20.44 2.29
N GLU A 58 9.04 -20.63 0.98
CA GLU A 58 9.43 -21.91 0.37
C GLU A 58 10.82 -22.38 0.84
N ASN A 59 11.72 -21.43 1.16
CA ASN A 59 13.03 -21.71 1.74
C ASN A 59 13.02 -21.72 3.29
N LYS A 60 11.85 -21.97 3.92
CA LYS A 60 11.67 -22.17 5.37
C LYS A 60 12.11 -20.98 6.24
N SER A 61 12.04 -19.78 5.71
CA SER A 61 12.23 -18.54 6.46
C SER A 61 10.92 -17.77 6.52
N LEU A 62 10.62 -17.16 7.69
CA LEU A 62 9.35 -16.43 7.88
C LEU A 62 9.47 -14.96 7.51
N ILE A 63 10.64 -14.36 7.67
CA ILE A 63 10.81 -12.91 7.54
C ILE A 63 11.84 -12.60 6.46
N SER A 64 11.45 -11.77 5.50
CA SER A 64 12.36 -11.16 4.54
C SER A 64 12.66 -9.73 4.96
N TYR A 65 13.90 -9.47 5.38
CA TYR A 65 14.42 -8.13 5.65
C TYR A 65 15.01 -7.50 4.39
N ILE A 66 15.73 -8.31 3.63
CA ILE A 66 16.49 -7.92 2.45
C ILE A 66 16.04 -8.76 1.26
N SER A 67 15.70 -8.09 0.16
CA SER A 67 15.30 -8.76 -1.07
C SER A 67 16.52 -9.40 -1.74
N THR A 68 16.48 -10.72 -1.84
CA THR A 68 17.57 -11.52 -2.38
C THR A 68 17.12 -12.53 -3.44
N PHE A 69 15.83 -12.88 -3.48
CA PHE A 69 15.24 -13.70 -4.54
C PHE A 69 14.76 -12.85 -5.72
N THR A 70 14.42 -11.60 -5.44
CA THR A 70 13.98 -10.59 -6.41
C THR A 70 14.96 -9.42 -6.46
N SER A 71 14.61 -8.30 -7.09
CA SER A 71 15.43 -7.06 -7.10
C SER A 71 16.89 -7.29 -7.53
N ASN A 72 17.08 -8.10 -8.56
CA ASN A 72 18.39 -8.49 -9.10
C ASN A 72 19.33 -9.17 -8.08
N GLN A 73 18.82 -9.67 -6.96
CA GLN A 73 19.60 -10.41 -5.95
C GLN A 73 20.77 -9.61 -5.34
N VAL A 74 20.66 -8.29 -5.30
CA VAL A 74 21.73 -7.39 -4.83
C VAL A 74 21.57 -6.92 -3.40
N GLY A 75 20.59 -7.48 -2.67
CA GLY A 75 20.38 -7.21 -1.25
C GLY A 75 19.74 -5.85 -0.99
N ILE A 76 18.65 -5.51 -1.66
CA ILE A 76 17.91 -4.25 -1.41
C ILE A 76 17.01 -4.44 -0.18
N ALA A 77 17.06 -3.49 0.76
CA ALA A 77 16.31 -3.54 2.02
C ALA A 77 14.88 -3.00 1.89
N THR A 78 14.18 -3.31 0.79
CA THR A 78 12.81 -2.83 0.55
C THR A 78 11.89 -3.15 1.72
N ASN A 79 11.97 -4.36 2.27
CA ASN A 79 11.09 -4.82 3.34
C ASN A 79 11.41 -4.23 4.72
N ILE A 80 12.60 -3.62 4.91
CA ILE A 80 12.92 -2.82 6.10
C ILE A 80 12.23 -1.45 6.00
N PHE A 81 12.16 -0.87 4.80
CA PHE A 81 11.62 0.48 4.59
C PHE A 81 10.15 0.49 4.18
N TYR A 82 9.59 -0.64 3.78
CA TYR A 82 8.20 -0.75 3.35
C TYR A 82 7.58 -2.03 3.93
N PRO A 83 6.56 -1.93 4.80
CA PRO A 83 6.03 -3.08 5.52
C PRO A 83 5.38 -4.09 4.56
N ASN A 84 5.53 -5.38 4.86
CA ASN A 84 5.07 -6.47 4.00
C ASN A 84 4.05 -7.41 4.65
N LEU A 85 3.57 -7.10 5.86
CA LEU A 85 2.65 -7.96 6.62
C LEU A 85 1.40 -8.33 5.82
N TRP A 86 0.79 -7.36 5.14
CA TRP A 86 -0.41 -7.58 4.34
C TRP A 86 -0.17 -8.33 3.03
N LEU A 87 1.07 -8.58 2.64
CA LEU A 87 1.41 -9.36 1.45
C LEU A 87 1.49 -10.86 1.73
N TYR A 88 1.54 -11.29 3.01
CA TYR A 88 1.56 -12.71 3.35
C TYR A 88 0.35 -13.49 2.83
N PRO A 89 -0.91 -13.00 2.92
CA PRO A 89 -2.04 -13.67 2.30
C PRO A 89 -1.84 -13.92 0.79
N PHE A 90 -1.32 -12.94 0.06
CA PHE A 90 -1.01 -13.09 -1.37
C PHE A 90 0.08 -14.13 -1.62
N ALA A 91 1.14 -14.12 -0.81
CA ALA A 91 2.23 -15.09 -0.91
C ALA A 91 1.74 -16.53 -0.61
N LEU A 92 0.90 -16.71 0.41
CA LEU A 92 0.31 -18.01 0.73
C LEU A 92 -0.60 -18.53 -0.40
N LEU A 93 -1.46 -17.66 -0.96
CA LEU A 93 -2.27 -18.02 -2.13
C LEU A 93 -1.40 -18.39 -3.32
N ARG A 94 -0.29 -17.68 -3.51
CA ARG A 94 0.67 -17.95 -4.60
C ARG A 94 1.38 -19.30 -4.44
N ILE A 95 1.74 -19.67 -3.22
CA ILE A 95 2.33 -20.97 -2.91
C ILE A 95 1.31 -22.09 -3.17
N PHE A 96 0.06 -21.89 -2.72
CA PHE A 96 -0.99 -22.91 -2.82
C PHE A 96 -1.42 -23.15 -4.27
N PHE A 97 -1.76 -22.09 -5.01
CA PHE A 97 -2.33 -22.22 -6.36
C PHE A 97 -1.27 -22.27 -7.49
N LYS A 98 -0.01 -21.91 -7.22
CA LYS A 98 1.11 -21.89 -8.19
C LYS A 98 0.90 -21.03 -9.45
N ASN A 99 -0.33 -20.67 -9.79
CA ASN A 99 -0.63 -19.75 -10.89
C ASN A 99 -0.59 -18.30 -10.38
N PRO A 100 0.39 -17.49 -10.79
CA PRO A 100 0.56 -16.15 -10.24
C PRO A 100 -0.61 -15.21 -10.57
N ILE A 101 -1.17 -15.32 -11.77
CA ILE A 101 -2.26 -14.44 -12.22
C ILE A 101 -3.52 -14.72 -11.40
N PHE A 102 -3.90 -15.99 -11.30
CA PHE A 102 -5.04 -16.43 -10.50
C PHE A 102 -4.89 -16.07 -9.02
N SER A 103 -3.71 -16.36 -8.43
CA SER A 103 -3.44 -16.08 -7.01
C SER A 103 -3.56 -14.61 -6.66
N ILE A 104 -3.06 -13.74 -7.54
CA ILE A 104 -3.14 -12.29 -7.34
C ILE A 104 -4.60 -11.82 -7.41
N TYR A 105 -5.36 -12.21 -8.44
CA TYR A 105 -6.78 -11.83 -8.53
C TYR A 105 -7.61 -12.39 -7.37
N LEU A 106 -7.33 -13.60 -6.91
CA LEU A 106 -7.97 -14.18 -5.73
C LEU A 106 -7.65 -13.34 -4.47
N GLY A 107 -6.39 -12.94 -4.30
CA GLY A 107 -5.98 -12.06 -3.19
C GLY A 107 -6.67 -10.70 -3.25
N LEU A 108 -6.79 -10.09 -4.43
CA LEU A 108 -7.54 -8.84 -4.63
C LEU A 108 -9.05 -9.03 -4.33
N GLY A 109 -9.63 -10.18 -4.68
CA GLY A 109 -11.02 -10.53 -4.33
C GLY A 109 -11.24 -10.60 -2.81
N LEU A 110 -10.31 -11.23 -2.09
CA LEU A 110 -10.32 -11.27 -0.63
C LEU A 110 -10.16 -9.86 -0.02
N LEU A 111 -9.29 -9.03 -0.58
CA LEU A 111 -9.14 -7.63 -0.16
C LEU A 111 -10.43 -6.82 -0.39
N ASN A 112 -11.10 -7.02 -1.52
CA ASN A 112 -12.40 -6.43 -1.81
C ASN A 112 -13.46 -6.84 -0.78
N PHE A 113 -13.52 -8.12 -0.47
CA PHE A 113 -14.43 -8.64 0.55
C PHE A 113 -14.13 -8.06 1.94
N LEU A 114 -12.86 -8.01 2.32
CA LEU A 114 -12.43 -7.38 3.58
C LEU A 114 -12.84 -5.90 3.64
N THR A 115 -12.71 -5.17 2.52
CA THR A 115 -13.17 -3.78 2.43
C THR A 115 -14.67 -3.66 2.72
N CYS A 116 -15.50 -4.54 2.15
CA CYS A 116 -16.94 -4.57 2.41
C CYS A 116 -17.25 -4.86 3.88
N ILE A 117 -16.56 -5.85 4.48
CA ILE A 117 -16.77 -6.24 5.89
C ILE A 117 -16.43 -5.09 6.82
N ILE A 118 -15.24 -4.53 6.71
CA ILE A 118 -14.80 -3.41 7.57
C ILE A 118 -15.76 -2.23 7.41
N SER A 119 -16.04 -1.83 6.16
CA SER A 119 -16.94 -0.70 5.88
C SER A 119 -18.33 -0.91 6.48
N HIS A 120 -18.90 -2.10 6.30
CA HIS A 120 -20.26 -2.40 6.80
C HIS A 120 -20.34 -2.35 8.33
N PHE A 121 -19.45 -3.08 9.00
CA PHE A 121 -19.54 -3.18 10.46
C PHE A 121 -19.17 -1.88 11.15
N THR A 122 -18.17 -1.16 10.66
CA THR A 122 -17.77 0.13 11.24
C THR A 122 -18.84 1.20 11.00
N PHE A 123 -19.42 1.29 9.80
CA PHE A 123 -20.46 2.27 9.54
C PHE A 123 -21.79 1.92 10.23
N LYS A 124 -22.08 0.62 10.42
CA LYS A 124 -23.21 0.19 11.26
C LYS A 124 -23.01 0.64 12.71
N ALA A 125 -21.81 0.48 13.25
CA ALA A 125 -21.47 0.95 14.60
C ALA A 125 -21.59 2.48 14.70
N PHE A 126 -21.12 3.22 13.71
CA PHE A 126 -21.21 4.68 13.63
C PHE A 126 -22.65 5.19 13.53
N SER A 127 -23.46 4.61 12.63
CA SER A 127 -24.81 5.13 12.29
C SER A 127 -25.95 4.49 13.04
N GLY A 128 -25.72 3.37 13.74
CA GLY A 128 -26.76 2.56 14.37
C GLY A 128 -27.71 1.87 13.39
N SER A 129 -27.52 2.03 12.07
CA SER A 129 -28.46 1.60 11.03
C SER A 129 -27.83 0.63 10.05
N PHE A 130 -28.48 -0.51 9.87
CA PHE A 130 -28.05 -1.54 8.94
C PHE A 130 -28.15 -1.08 7.47
N SER A 131 -29.27 -0.43 7.10
CA SER A 131 -29.48 0.07 5.73
C SER A 131 -28.48 1.17 5.35
N LYS A 132 -28.16 2.06 6.29
CA LYS A 132 -27.12 3.08 6.07
C LYS A 132 -25.74 2.45 5.91
N ALA A 133 -25.44 1.42 6.69
CA ALA A 133 -24.19 0.67 6.57
C ALA A 133 -24.09 -0.02 5.21
N PHE A 134 -25.17 -0.63 4.74
CA PHE A 134 -25.22 -1.25 3.42
C PHE A 134 -25.02 -0.23 2.30
N LEU A 135 -25.71 0.91 2.36
CA LEU A 135 -25.55 1.99 1.38
C LEU A 135 -24.11 2.57 1.39
N PHE A 136 -23.58 2.86 2.58
CA PHE A 136 -22.19 3.32 2.71
C PHE A 136 -21.19 2.34 2.11
N THR A 137 -21.35 1.05 2.43
CA THR A 137 -20.45 0.02 1.92
C THR A 137 -20.44 -0.03 0.40
N ASN A 138 -21.60 0.09 -0.24
CA ASN A 138 -21.69 0.08 -1.70
C ASN A 138 -21.10 1.36 -2.32
N LEU A 139 -21.39 2.55 -1.76
CA LEU A 139 -20.76 3.80 -2.19
C LEU A 139 -19.24 3.70 -2.10
N TYR A 140 -18.72 3.13 -1.01
CA TYR A 140 -17.29 2.98 -0.76
C TYR A 140 -16.64 1.91 -1.65
N PHE A 141 -17.31 0.78 -1.83
CA PHE A 141 -16.86 -0.31 -2.68
C PHE A 141 -16.77 0.10 -4.15
N PHE A 142 -17.81 0.75 -4.67
CA PHE A 142 -17.89 1.17 -6.07
C PHE A 142 -17.26 2.55 -6.33
N SER A 143 -16.60 3.15 -5.33
CA SER A 143 -15.96 4.45 -5.50
C SER A 143 -14.83 4.42 -6.54
N THR A 144 -14.80 5.39 -7.43
CA THR A 144 -13.91 5.44 -8.59
C THR A 144 -12.44 5.47 -8.18
N TYR A 145 -12.06 6.30 -7.20
CA TYR A 145 -10.68 6.40 -6.75
C TYR A 145 -10.13 5.06 -6.24
N ARG A 146 -10.92 4.32 -5.48
CA ARG A 146 -10.53 2.98 -5.00
C ARG A 146 -10.25 2.01 -6.16
N TRP A 147 -11.07 2.05 -7.21
CA TRP A 147 -10.88 1.19 -8.39
C TRP A 147 -9.71 1.64 -9.26
N ILE A 148 -9.42 2.94 -9.33
CA ILE A 148 -8.19 3.45 -9.95
C ILE A 148 -6.96 2.86 -9.25
N ASP A 149 -6.93 2.88 -7.92
CA ASP A 149 -5.83 2.30 -7.14
C ASP A 149 -5.69 0.79 -7.35
N LEU A 150 -6.82 0.08 -7.35
CA LEU A 150 -6.82 -1.38 -7.43
C LEU A 150 -6.41 -1.91 -8.80
N ILE A 151 -6.97 -1.34 -9.88
CA ILE A 151 -6.82 -1.88 -11.23
C ILE A 151 -5.76 -1.14 -12.03
N ARG A 152 -5.81 0.19 -12.04
CA ARG A 152 -4.93 0.99 -12.89
C ARG A 152 -3.55 1.21 -12.26
N ARG A 153 -3.50 1.64 -11.00
CA ARG A 153 -2.23 1.81 -10.28
C ARG A 153 -1.63 0.49 -9.86
N PHE A 154 -2.49 -0.44 -9.50
CA PHE A 154 -2.10 -1.70 -8.87
C PHE A 154 -1.31 -1.47 -7.57
N ASP A 155 -1.72 -0.45 -6.80
CA ASP A 155 -1.15 -0.16 -5.49
C ASP A 155 -1.92 -0.93 -4.40
N ILE A 156 -1.54 -2.19 -4.21
CA ILE A 156 -2.13 -3.09 -3.21
C ILE A 156 -2.04 -2.46 -1.82
N SER A 157 -0.96 -1.77 -1.52
CA SER A 157 -0.70 -1.17 -0.21
C SER A 157 -1.66 -0.02 0.10
N GLU A 158 -1.91 0.87 -0.85
CA GLU A 158 -2.90 1.95 -0.69
C GLU A 158 -4.33 1.41 -0.68
N CYS A 159 -4.62 0.35 -1.47
CA CYS A 159 -5.93 -0.33 -1.42
C CYS A 159 -6.23 -0.94 -0.05
N ILE A 160 -5.23 -1.51 0.63
CA ILE A 160 -5.38 -2.00 2.01
C ILE A 160 -5.58 -0.84 2.97
N ALA A 161 -4.86 0.27 2.80
CA ALA A 161 -5.07 1.49 3.57
C ALA A 161 -6.52 1.99 3.42
N ILE A 162 -7.05 2.06 2.18
CA ILE A 162 -8.45 2.39 1.91
C ILE A 162 -9.39 1.44 2.66
N ALA A 163 -9.13 0.13 2.65
CA ALA A 163 -9.99 -0.84 3.34
C ALA A 163 -10.09 -0.60 4.86
N VAL A 164 -9.01 -0.12 5.49
CA VAL A 164 -8.94 0.11 6.94
C VAL A 164 -9.45 1.49 7.36
N MET A 165 -9.52 2.46 6.45
CA MET A 165 -9.93 3.85 6.73
C MET A 165 -11.26 3.99 7.49
N PRO A 166 -12.37 3.28 7.15
CA PRO A 166 -13.61 3.40 7.88
C PRO A 166 -13.46 3.06 9.36
N LEU A 167 -12.65 2.04 9.70
CA LEU A 167 -12.36 1.64 11.07
C LEU A 167 -11.68 2.77 11.85
N ILE A 168 -10.67 3.39 11.25
CA ILE A 168 -9.88 4.44 11.89
C ILE A 168 -10.75 5.67 12.19
N PHE A 169 -11.50 6.14 11.19
CA PHE A 169 -12.32 7.34 11.36
C PHE A 169 -13.48 7.14 12.33
N TRP A 170 -14.11 5.96 12.30
CA TRP A 170 -15.11 5.60 13.31
C TRP A 170 -14.50 5.57 14.72
N ALA A 171 -13.38 4.84 14.90
CA ALA A 171 -12.74 4.70 16.20
C ALA A 171 -12.23 6.04 16.74
N PHE A 172 -11.66 6.89 15.86
CA PHE A 172 -11.25 8.25 16.22
C PHE A 172 -12.44 9.11 16.68
N TYR A 173 -13.55 9.07 15.92
CA TYR A 173 -14.74 9.85 16.25
C TYR A 173 -15.35 9.41 17.59
N GLU A 174 -15.48 8.11 17.84
CA GLU A 174 -15.98 7.58 19.11
C GLU A 174 -15.03 7.91 20.26
N THR A 175 -13.73 7.78 20.06
CA THR A 175 -12.72 8.06 21.11
C THR A 175 -12.67 9.54 21.48
N CYS A 176 -12.74 10.45 20.50
CA CYS A 176 -12.57 11.87 20.77
C CYS A 176 -13.89 12.59 21.08
N TYR A 177 -15.03 12.19 20.48
CA TYR A 177 -16.25 13.01 20.47
C TYR A 177 -17.53 12.31 20.97
N ARG A 178 -17.42 11.04 21.40
CA ARG A 178 -18.56 10.28 21.93
C ARG A 178 -18.27 9.62 23.28
N ASP A 179 -18.23 8.29 23.30
CA ASP A 179 -18.17 7.47 24.52
C ASP A 179 -16.75 7.20 25.03
N HIS A 180 -15.73 7.63 24.31
CA HIS A 180 -14.30 7.46 24.62
C HIS A 180 -13.83 6.00 24.72
N THR A 181 -14.69 4.99 24.49
CA THR A 181 -14.39 3.57 24.72
C THR A 181 -13.68 2.87 23.57
N LYS A 182 -13.59 3.49 22.38
CA LYS A 182 -13.07 2.84 21.16
C LYS A 182 -11.59 3.10 20.87
N TRP A 183 -10.85 3.62 21.84
CA TRP A 183 -9.42 3.90 21.72
C TRP A 183 -8.57 2.68 21.28
N LEU A 184 -8.97 1.46 21.70
CA LEU A 184 -8.29 0.24 21.30
C LEU A 184 -8.46 -0.04 19.80
N TRP A 185 -9.65 0.22 19.24
CA TRP A 185 -9.90 0.09 17.81
C TRP A 185 -9.15 1.16 17.00
N LEU A 186 -8.95 2.35 17.58
CA LEU A 186 -8.09 3.38 16.99
C LEU A 186 -6.64 2.91 16.91
N ALA A 187 -6.10 2.34 18.00
CA ALA A 187 -4.75 1.78 18.03
C ALA A 187 -4.56 0.67 16.99
N ILE A 188 -5.50 -0.28 16.93
CA ILE A 188 -5.49 -1.39 15.95
C ILE A 188 -5.57 -0.83 14.52
N GLY A 189 -6.52 0.04 14.23
CA GLY A 189 -6.69 0.64 12.90
C GLY A 189 -5.43 1.36 12.42
N MET A 190 -4.81 2.16 13.28
CA MET A 190 -3.57 2.88 12.96
C MET A 190 -2.39 1.93 12.77
N ALA A 191 -2.29 0.84 13.55
CA ALA A 191 -1.26 -0.17 13.36
C ALA A 191 -1.45 -0.93 12.03
N LEU A 192 -2.67 -1.32 11.70
CA LEU A 192 -3.00 -1.96 10.42
C LEU A 192 -2.68 -1.02 9.24
N LEU A 193 -2.96 0.29 9.38
CA LEU A 193 -2.65 1.30 8.37
C LEU A 193 -1.14 1.47 8.18
N LEU A 194 -0.35 1.53 9.26
CA LEU A 194 1.11 1.61 9.17
C LEU A 194 1.68 0.39 8.45
N TYR A 195 1.21 -0.81 8.80
CA TYR A 195 1.62 -2.06 8.12
C TYR A 195 1.12 -2.18 6.68
N ALA A 196 0.12 -1.40 6.28
CA ALA A 196 -0.35 -1.34 4.90
C ALA A 196 0.50 -0.37 4.07
N HIS A 197 0.56 0.92 4.45
CA HIS A 197 1.16 1.97 3.64
C HIS A 197 1.62 3.15 4.49
N ILE A 198 2.93 3.33 4.61
CA ILE A 198 3.52 4.38 5.47
C ILE A 198 3.04 5.77 5.08
N LEU A 199 2.98 6.07 3.78
CA LEU A 199 2.57 7.41 3.33
C LEU A 199 1.10 7.69 3.66
N SER A 200 0.20 6.71 3.46
CA SER A 200 -1.19 6.84 3.89
C SER A 200 -1.31 7.00 5.40
N PHE A 201 -0.47 6.30 6.18
CA PHE A 201 -0.41 6.49 7.63
C PHE A 201 -0.05 7.94 8.00
N LEU A 202 0.94 8.53 7.34
CA LEU A 202 1.33 9.93 7.58
C LEU A 202 0.20 10.90 7.18
N ILE A 203 -0.40 10.72 6.00
CA ILE A 203 -1.51 11.55 5.51
C ILE A 203 -2.70 11.50 6.48
N VAL A 204 -3.10 10.30 6.88
CA VAL A 204 -4.24 10.10 7.79
C VAL A 204 -3.94 10.65 9.17
N THR A 205 -2.75 10.39 9.73
CA THR A 205 -2.35 10.93 11.03
C THR A 205 -2.42 12.46 11.03
N PHE A 206 -1.83 13.09 10.01
CA PHE A 206 -1.87 14.55 9.86
C PHE A 206 -3.30 15.09 9.77
N PHE A 207 -4.17 14.41 9.01
CA PHE A 207 -5.56 14.78 8.85
C PHE A 207 -6.37 14.61 10.14
N LEU A 208 -6.14 13.53 10.90
CA LEU A 208 -6.78 13.33 12.21
C LEU A 208 -6.35 14.40 13.22
N VAL A 209 -5.08 14.79 13.21
CA VAL A 209 -4.58 15.89 14.05
C VAL A 209 -5.27 17.21 13.67
N ILE A 210 -5.42 17.52 12.39
CA ILE A 210 -6.15 18.72 11.94
C ILE A 210 -7.60 18.68 12.42
N ILE A 211 -8.31 17.55 12.24
CA ILE A 211 -9.71 17.41 12.71
C ILE A 211 -9.77 17.62 14.23
N PHE A 212 -8.84 17.03 14.97
CA PHE A 212 -8.77 17.17 16.42
C PHE A 212 -8.62 18.64 16.82
N LEU A 213 -7.65 19.35 16.23
CA LEU A 213 -7.38 20.77 16.52
C LEU A 213 -8.55 21.69 16.17
N ILE A 214 -9.19 21.50 15.01
CA ILE A 214 -10.35 22.31 14.60
C ILE A 214 -11.57 22.10 15.53
N ASN A 215 -11.67 20.94 16.17
CA ASN A 215 -12.80 20.57 17.00
C ASN A 215 -12.48 20.52 18.51
N LEU A 216 -11.40 21.14 18.96
CA LEU A 216 -11.02 21.20 20.38
C LEU A 216 -12.15 21.73 21.26
N ASN A 217 -12.90 22.74 20.79
CA ASN A 217 -14.01 23.35 21.48
C ASN A 217 -15.26 22.44 21.58
N LYS A 218 -15.30 21.31 20.89
CA LYS A 218 -16.38 20.32 20.95
C LYS A 218 -16.09 19.16 21.90
N LEU A 219 -14.91 19.16 22.52
CA LEU A 219 -14.55 18.13 23.48
C LEU A 219 -15.27 18.37 24.81
N THR A 220 -16.03 17.39 25.26
CA THR A 220 -16.78 17.47 26.53
C THR A 220 -15.88 17.19 27.73
N ASP A 221 -14.90 16.29 27.58
CA ASP A 221 -13.92 15.93 28.61
C ASP A 221 -12.53 15.79 27.98
N PHE A 222 -11.80 16.91 27.95
CA PHE A 222 -10.46 16.96 27.36
C PHE A 222 -9.48 16.02 28.04
N LYS A 223 -9.55 15.87 29.38
CA LYS A 223 -8.63 14.99 30.14
C LYS A 223 -8.82 13.53 29.77
N THR A 224 -10.06 13.07 29.73
CA THR A 224 -10.39 11.69 29.31
C THR A 224 -9.98 11.44 27.88
N VAL A 225 -10.25 12.38 26.95
CA VAL A 225 -9.84 12.22 25.55
C VAL A 225 -8.31 12.08 25.43
N ILE A 226 -7.54 12.93 26.09
CA ILE A 226 -6.06 12.83 26.07
C ILE A 226 -5.59 11.50 26.66
N LEU A 227 -6.20 11.04 27.75
CA LEU A 227 -5.86 9.75 28.35
C LEU A 227 -6.12 8.59 27.38
N GLU A 228 -7.29 8.55 26.76
CA GLU A 228 -7.67 7.47 25.83
C GLU A 228 -6.84 7.48 24.53
N VAL A 229 -6.55 8.67 24.00
CA VAL A 229 -5.63 8.81 22.86
C VAL A 229 -4.21 8.37 23.24
N THR A 230 -3.75 8.69 24.46
CA THR A 230 -2.43 8.23 24.94
C THR A 230 -2.39 6.70 25.06
N LYS A 231 -3.43 6.07 25.61
CA LYS A 231 -3.54 4.58 25.62
C LYS A 231 -3.50 4.02 24.19
N ALA A 232 -4.22 4.64 23.26
CA ALA A 232 -4.20 4.23 21.85
C ALA A 232 -2.80 4.31 21.24
N ILE A 233 -2.06 5.39 21.50
CA ILE A 233 -0.67 5.56 21.05
C ILE A 233 0.25 4.49 21.65
N LEU A 234 0.14 4.22 22.96
CA LEU A 234 0.97 3.21 23.62
C LEU A 234 0.73 1.82 23.03
N VAL A 235 -0.53 1.43 22.86
CA VAL A 235 -0.85 0.13 22.24
C VAL A 235 -0.44 0.10 20.76
N PHE A 236 -0.63 1.17 20.00
CA PHE A 236 -0.12 1.29 18.64
C PHE A 236 1.40 1.04 18.58
N VAL A 237 2.18 1.66 19.48
CA VAL A 237 3.62 1.46 19.54
C VAL A 237 3.96 -0.01 19.84
N LEU A 238 3.30 -0.64 20.82
CA LEU A 238 3.50 -2.06 21.12
C LEU A 238 3.21 -2.97 19.93
N LEU A 239 2.15 -2.69 19.17
CA LEU A 239 1.79 -3.45 17.97
C LEU A 239 2.79 -3.28 16.83
N THR A 240 3.49 -2.15 16.77
CA THR A 240 4.29 -1.76 15.59
C THR A 240 5.79 -1.65 15.87
N ILE A 241 6.23 -1.82 17.12
CA ILE A 241 7.62 -1.58 17.50
C ILE A 241 8.61 -2.46 16.74
N GLY A 242 8.24 -3.68 16.37
CA GLY A 242 9.09 -4.58 15.59
C GLY A 242 9.46 -4.00 14.21
N PHE A 243 8.51 -3.38 13.55
CA PHE A 243 8.74 -2.67 12.29
C PHE A 243 9.41 -1.32 12.52
N LEU A 244 8.87 -0.50 13.41
CA LEU A 244 9.37 0.86 13.68
C LEU A 244 10.83 0.87 14.12
N TYR A 245 11.22 -0.04 15.01
CA TYR A 245 12.60 -0.14 15.47
C TYR A 245 13.56 -0.46 14.31
N THR A 246 13.25 -1.49 13.51
CA THR A 246 14.10 -1.90 12.39
C THR A 246 14.19 -0.80 11.33
N PHE A 247 13.07 -0.15 11.03
CA PHE A 247 12.99 0.99 10.11
C PHE A 247 13.86 2.16 10.61
N LEU A 248 13.61 2.65 11.83
CA LEU A 248 14.30 3.83 12.38
C LEU A 248 15.80 3.57 12.56
N GLN A 249 16.16 2.42 13.10
CA GLN A 249 17.57 2.03 13.28
C GLN A 249 18.32 2.08 11.94
N THR A 250 17.71 1.57 10.88
CA THR A 250 18.34 1.55 9.56
C THR A 250 18.33 2.93 8.92
N TYR A 251 17.20 3.65 8.97
CA TYR A 251 17.04 4.98 8.38
C TYR A 251 18.00 6.02 8.99
N LEU A 252 18.21 5.96 10.31
CA LEU A 252 19.10 6.89 11.02
C LEU A 252 20.58 6.54 10.84
N SER A 253 20.91 5.27 10.51
CA SER A 253 22.31 4.81 10.40
C SER A 253 22.93 5.03 9.02
N ILE A 254 22.12 5.15 7.97
CA ILE A 254 22.62 5.28 6.59
C ILE A 254 21.77 6.22 5.77
N THR A 255 22.36 6.78 4.73
CA THR A 255 21.61 7.51 3.70
C THR A 255 21.15 6.53 2.62
N ILE A 256 19.85 6.56 2.34
CA ILE A 256 19.21 5.75 1.30
C ILE A 256 18.74 6.63 0.15
N GLN A 257 18.63 6.04 -1.03
CA GLN A 257 17.93 6.64 -2.16
C GLN A 257 16.43 6.71 -1.81
N PRO A 258 15.83 7.88 -1.60
CA PRO A 258 14.40 7.96 -1.40
C PRO A 258 13.66 7.68 -2.72
N PRO A 259 12.39 7.31 -2.68
CA PRO A 259 11.52 7.38 -3.83
C PRO A 259 11.63 8.76 -4.50
N ARG A 260 11.51 8.79 -5.83
CA ARG A 260 11.77 10.01 -6.60
C ARG A 260 10.94 11.18 -6.10
N ILE A 261 11.60 12.24 -5.64
CA ILE A 261 10.95 13.52 -5.33
C ILE A 261 10.38 14.09 -6.63
N ARG A 262 9.12 14.47 -6.61
CA ARG A 262 8.41 15.04 -7.74
C ARG A 262 8.22 16.53 -7.54
N ASP A 263 8.09 17.27 -8.63
CA ASP A 263 7.58 18.63 -8.60
C ASP A 263 6.07 18.57 -8.33
N LEU A 264 5.64 19.09 -7.18
CA LEU A 264 4.25 19.01 -6.73
C LEU A 264 3.32 19.81 -7.64
N SER A 265 3.78 20.95 -8.19
CA SER A 265 2.99 21.77 -9.10
C SER A 265 2.74 21.06 -10.45
N MET A 266 3.72 20.25 -10.90
CA MET A 266 3.62 19.48 -12.13
C MET A 266 2.79 18.20 -11.96
N THR A 267 2.70 17.68 -10.73
CA THR A 267 1.97 16.44 -10.41
C THR A 267 0.58 16.69 -9.83
N ALA A 268 0.26 17.93 -9.49
CA ALA A 268 -1.09 18.35 -9.13
C ALA A 268 -2.06 18.24 -10.33
N LEU A 269 -3.32 17.93 -10.05
CA LEU A 269 -4.34 17.76 -11.08
C LEU A 269 -4.77 19.11 -11.67
N LYS A 270 -4.77 19.22 -12.99
CA LYS A 270 -5.41 20.34 -13.66
C LYS A 270 -6.93 20.26 -13.48
N VAL A 271 -7.58 21.36 -13.11
CA VAL A 271 -9.03 21.38 -12.83
C VAL A 271 -9.84 20.83 -13.99
N GLY A 272 -9.56 21.25 -15.21
CA GLY A 272 -10.25 20.76 -16.41
C GLY A 272 -10.14 19.25 -16.58
N THR A 273 -8.93 18.69 -16.38
CA THR A 273 -8.69 17.24 -16.46
C THR A 273 -9.42 16.49 -15.34
N LEU A 274 -9.42 17.04 -14.11
CA LEU A 274 -10.15 16.46 -13.00
C LEU A 274 -11.65 16.42 -13.27
N MET A 275 -12.23 17.53 -13.74
CA MET A 275 -13.67 17.62 -14.08
C MET A 275 -14.03 16.62 -15.19
N GLN A 276 -13.28 16.63 -16.29
CA GLN A 276 -13.52 15.68 -17.40
C GLN A 276 -13.46 14.23 -16.89
N SER A 277 -12.41 13.84 -16.19
CA SER A 277 -12.25 12.48 -15.68
C SER A 277 -13.33 12.09 -14.67
N THR A 278 -13.82 13.06 -13.88
CA THR A 278 -14.91 12.85 -12.91
C THR A 278 -16.23 12.59 -13.65
N PHE A 279 -16.57 13.37 -14.69
CA PHE A 279 -17.79 13.17 -15.47
C PHE A 279 -17.75 11.88 -16.31
N GLU A 280 -16.59 11.53 -16.87
CA GLU A 280 -16.37 10.27 -17.57
C GLU A 280 -16.37 9.06 -16.62
N ASN A 281 -16.32 9.28 -15.30
CA ASN A 281 -16.10 8.25 -14.26
C ASN A 281 -14.89 7.36 -14.57
N ASN A 282 -13.80 7.95 -14.99
CA ASN A 282 -12.70 7.31 -15.68
C ASN A 282 -11.81 6.49 -14.72
N ILE A 283 -11.70 5.18 -14.95
CA ILE A 283 -10.83 4.28 -14.21
C ILE A 283 -9.58 3.87 -15.01
N TYR A 284 -9.62 3.93 -16.33
CA TYR A 284 -8.67 3.27 -17.23
C TYR A 284 -7.59 4.16 -17.86
N LYS A 285 -7.82 5.47 -17.98
CA LYS A 285 -6.84 6.38 -18.59
C LYS A 285 -5.60 6.53 -17.71
N ASN A 286 -4.43 6.43 -18.33
CA ASN A 286 -3.15 6.65 -17.65
C ASN A 286 -2.85 8.16 -17.49
N GLY A 287 -1.84 8.46 -16.67
CA GLY A 287 -1.41 9.83 -16.41
C GLY A 287 -2.25 10.54 -15.35
N ALA A 288 -2.43 11.84 -15.45
CA ALA A 288 -3.05 12.69 -14.43
C ALA A 288 -4.60 12.65 -14.43
N HIS A 289 -5.19 11.47 -14.68
CA HIS A 289 -6.65 11.28 -14.72
C HIS A 289 -7.23 10.72 -13.42
N PHE A 290 -6.62 11.05 -12.25
CA PHE A 290 -7.16 10.69 -10.95
C PHE A 290 -8.41 11.49 -10.67
N ASN A 291 -9.45 10.83 -10.14
CA ASN A 291 -10.74 11.45 -9.90
C ASN A 291 -11.53 10.69 -8.82
N LEU A 292 -12.61 11.29 -8.34
CA LEU A 292 -13.51 10.71 -7.34
C LEU A 292 -14.82 10.15 -7.92
N GLY A 293 -14.98 10.28 -9.25
CA GLY A 293 -16.13 9.80 -10.00
C GLY A 293 -17.35 10.70 -9.95
N LEU A 294 -18.25 10.49 -10.90
CA LEU A 294 -19.47 11.28 -11.10
C LEU A 294 -20.35 11.34 -9.84
N MET A 295 -20.44 10.22 -9.12
CA MET A 295 -21.27 10.15 -7.90
C MET A 295 -20.79 11.13 -6.81
N SER A 296 -19.48 11.37 -6.68
CA SER A 296 -18.94 12.33 -5.71
C SER A 296 -19.37 13.76 -6.03
N PHE A 297 -19.45 14.10 -7.33
CA PHE A 297 -19.95 15.38 -7.79
C PHE A 297 -21.44 15.54 -7.52
N ILE A 298 -22.27 14.53 -7.84
CA ILE A 298 -23.70 14.53 -7.56
C ILE A 298 -23.97 14.68 -6.07
N VAL A 299 -23.25 13.93 -5.23
CA VAL A 299 -23.38 14.03 -3.76
C VAL A 299 -23.03 15.42 -3.27
N LEU A 300 -21.98 16.06 -3.81
CA LEU A 300 -21.62 17.44 -3.44
C LEU A 300 -22.70 18.43 -3.84
N LEU A 301 -23.24 18.36 -5.04
CA LEU A 301 -24.36 19.24 -5.50
C LEU A 301 -25.57 19.08 -4.60
N LEU A 302 -25.99 17.86 -4.33
CA LEU A 302 -27.12 17.60 -3.42
C LEU A 302 -26.82 18.07 -2.00
N ALA A 303 -25.58 17.94 -1.53
CA ALA A 303 -25.19 18.43 -0.20
C ALA A 303 -25.27 19.97 -0.10
N ILE A 304 -24.97 20.68 -1.17
CA ILE A 304 -25.14 22.13 -1.25
C ILE A 304 -26.64 22.48 -1.23
N LEU A 305 -27.46 21.79 -2.02
CA LEU A 305 -28.92 21.99 -2.06
C LEU A 305 -29.58 21.75 -0.70
N PHE A 306 -29.15 20.72 0.03
CA PHE A 306 -29.68 20.39 1.35
C PHE A 306 -28.87 20.99 2.51
N TYR A 307 -27.97 21.96 2.25
CA TYR A 307 -27.03 22.48 3.24
C TYR A 307 -27.70 22.97 4.53
N SER A 308 -28.86 23.69 4.43
CA SER A 308 -29.61 24.19 5.59
C SER A 308 -30.11 23.07 6.51
N LYS A 309 -30.40 21.88 5.96
CA LYS A 309 -30.92 20.71 6.72
C LYS A 309 -29.79 19.88 7.35
N LEU A 310 -28.53 20.16 7.04
CA LEU A 310 -27.37 19.41 7.54
C LEU A 310 -26.93 19.90 8.92
N SER A 311 -26.58 18.96 9.79
CA SER A 311 -25.93 19.29 11.07
C SER A 311 -24.52 19.84 10.85
N SER A 312 -23.97 20.54 11.87
CA SER A 312 -22.62 21.09 11.86
C SER A 312 -21.54 20.04 11.47
N PHE A 313 -21.71 18.78 11.89
CA PHE A 313 -20.83 17.67 11.53
C PHE A 313 -20.77 17.45 10.00
N TYR A 314 -21.91 17.36 9.33
CA TYR A 314 -21.92 17.16 7.87
C TYR A 314 -21.51 18.41 7.10
N LYS A 315 -21.78 19.60 7.60
CA LYS A 315 -21.25 20.86 7.03
C LYS A 315 -19.73 20.89 7.08
N GLN A 316 -19.14 20.43 8.18
CA GLN A 316 -17.69 20.27 8.29
C GLN A 316 -17.13 19.23 7.32
N ILE A 317 -17.83 18.11 7.10
CA ILE A 317 -17.44 17.10 6.09
C ILE A 317 -17.43 17.71 4.69
N ILE A 318 -18.43 18.54 4.32
CA ILE A 318 -18.47 19.23 3.02
C ILE A 318 -17.22 20.12 2.88
N PHE A 319 -16.91 20.94 3.90
CA PHE A 319 -15.74 21.80 3.88
C PHE A 319 -14.44 21.00 3.71
N LEU A 320 -14.26 19.95 4.48
CA LEU A 320 -13.07 19.09 4.40
C LEU A 320 -12.97 18.36 3.04
N PHE A 321 -14.09 17.92 2.48
CA PHE A 321 -14.13 17.32 1.15
C PHE A 321 -13.69 18.29 0.07
N ILE A 322 -14.26 19.51 0.07
CA ILE A 322 -13.88 20.57 -0.86
C ILE A 322 -12.40 20.92 -0.70
N PHE A 323 -11.92 21.05 0.55
CA PHE A 323 -10.51 21.27 0.83
C PHE A 323 -9.62 20.19 0.21
N CYS A 324 -9.94 18.90 0.38
CA CYS A 324 -9.18 17.80 -0.21
C CYS A 324 -9.17 17.87 -1.75
N VAL A 325 -10.30 18.24 -2.38
CA VAL A 325 -10.37 18.39 -3.83
C VAL A 325 -9.49 19.57 -4.30
N LEU A 326 -9.58 20.71 -3.65
CA LEU A 326 -8.75 21.88 -3.99
C LEU A 326 -7.26 21.59 -3.78
N PHE A 327 -6.90 20.95 -2.66
CA PHE A 327 -5.53 20.55 -2.34
C PHE A 327 -4.95 19.61 -3.40
N ALA A 328 -5.75 18.72 -3.99
CA ALA A 328 -5.29 17.82 -5.05
C ALA A 328 -5.00 18.53 -6.39
N THR A 329 -5.45 19.77 -6.56
CA THR A 329 -5.40 20.49 -7.85
C THR A 329 -4.32 21.56 -7.90
N THR A 330 -4.10 22.10 -9.11
CA THR A 330 -3.21 23.24 -9.38
C THR A 330 -3.73 24.57 -8.80
N LEU A 331 -4.94 24.60 -8.22
CA LEU A 331 -5.44 25.79 -7.49
C LEU A 331 -4.75 26.00 -6.15
N PHE A 332 -4.23 24.92 -5.56
CA PHE A 332 -3.42 25.04 -4.34
C PHE A 332 -2.00 25.51 -4.70
N PRO A 333 -1.36 26.39 -3.92
CA PRO A 333 -0.08 27.01 -4.26
C PRO A 333 1.11 26.03 -4.06
N TRP A 334 1.16 24.96 -4.83
CA TRP A 334 2.16 23.89 -4.70
C TRP A 334 3.59 24.35 -4.91
N SER A 335 3.82 25.38 -5.73
CA SER A 335 5.15 25.95 -5.93
C SER A 335 5.77 26.46 -4.63
N LEU A 336 4.95 27.06 -3.75
CA LEU A 336 5.39 27.50 -2.43
C LEU A 336 5.69 26.34 -1.47
N MET A 337 5.06 25.20 -1.69
CA MET A 337 5.20 24.02 -0.83
C MET A 337 6.37 23.11 -1.25
N GLN A 338 6.99 23.36 -2.40
CA GLN A 338 8.07 22.51 -2.94
C GLN A 338 9.31 22.45 -2.04
N THR A 339 9.56 23.47 -1.23
CA THR A 339 10.69 23.51 -0.28
C THR A 339 10.34 22.94 1.10
N THR A 340 9.11 22.49 1.30
CA THR A 340 8.62 21.96 2.58
C THR A 340 8.66 20.42 2.62
N GLY A 341 8.39 19.84 3.79
CA GLY A 341 8.22 18.38 3.95
C GLY A 341 7.07 17.78 3.15
N LEU A 342 6.16 18.60 2.58
CA LEU A 342 5.05 18.11 1.75
C LEU A 342 5.51 17.42 0.45
N THR A 343 6.75 17.61 0.02
CA THR A 343 7.33 16.88 -1.11
C THR A 343 7.31 15.36 -0.93
N ILE A 344 7.17 14.85 0.30
CA ILE A 344 6.98 13.42 0.60
C ILE A 344 5.70 12.86 -0.04
N LEU A 345 4.68 13.69 -0.27
CA LEU A 345 3.45 13.28 -0.94
C LEU A 345 3.70 12.80 -2.38
N GLN A 346 4.71 13.34 -3.07
CA GLN A 346 5.02 13.13 -4.48
C GLN A 346 3.89 13.52 -5.44
N PHE A 347 2.64 13.27 -5.05
CA PHE A 347 1.43 13.50 -5.82
C PHE A 347 0.33 14.08 -4.92
N PRO A 348 -0.09 15.33 -5.12
CA PRO A 348 -1.13 15.96 -4.30
C PRO A 348 -2.47 15.21 -4.25
N TRP A 349 -2.84 14.51 -5.33
CA TRP A 349 -4.09 13.75 -5.42
C TRP A 349 -4.17 12.53 -4.49
N ARG A 350 -3.06 12.13 -3.84
CA ARG A 350 -3.10 11.08 -2.80
C ARG A 350 -4.01 11.42 -1.62
N ILE A 351 -4.33 12.71 -1.41
CA ILE A 351 -5.35 13.13 -0.43
C ILE A 351 -6.75 12.55 -0.75
N PHE A 352 -6.97 12.08 -1.99
CA PHE A 352 -8.24 11.47 -2.37
C PHE A 352 -8.59 10.20 -1.60
N ILE A 353 -7.63 9.56 -0.94
CA ILE A 353 -7.91 8.49 0.02
C ILE A 353 -8.86 8.97 1.12
N ILE A 354 -8.69 10.21 1.58
CA ILE A 354 -9.56 10.84 2.60
C ILE A 354 -10.85 11.37 1.96
N ALA A 355 -10.73 12.10 0.84
CA ALA A 355 -11.90 12.63 0.13
C ALA A 355 -12.90 11.52 -0.23
N ASN A 356 -12.39 10.34 -0.62
CA ASN A 356 -13.19 9.16 -0.93
C ASN A 356 -14.07 8.70 0.25
N LEU A 357 -13.51 8.66 1.45
CA LEU A 357 -14.27 8.34 2.67
C LEU A 357 -15.32 9.43 2.98
N LEU A 358 -14.91 10.71 2.92
CA LEU A 358 -15.75 11.85 3.27
C LEU A 358 -16.99 11.92 2.36
N PHE A 359 -16.83 11.75 1.04
CA PHE A 359 -17.99 11.79 0.15
C PHE A 359 -18.92 10.60 0.35
N CYS A 360 -18.41 9.41 0.70
CA CYS A 360 -19.26 8.25 0.99
C CYS A 360 -20.09 8.45 2.27
N VAL A 361 -19.50 9.03 3.32
CA VAL A 361 -20.22 9.41 4.56
C VAL A 361 -21.31 10.45 4.25
N LEU A 362 -20.95 11.49 3.48
CA LEU A 362 -21.86 12.53 3.05
C LEU A 362 -22.98 11.98 2.17
N GLY A 363 -22.63 11.17 1.18
CA GLY A 363 -23.57 10.53 0.25
C GLY A 363 -24.60 9.67 0.96
N THR A 364 -24.18 8.89 1.95
CA THR A 364 -25.08 8.09 2.78
C THR A 364 -26.10 8.97 3.53
N LYS A 365 -25.70 10.14 4.00
CA LYS A 365 -26.60 11.09 4.66
C LYS A 365 -27.55 11.77 3.68
N ILE A 366 -27.02 12.24 2.54
CA ILE A 366 -27.76 13.02 1.53
C ILE A 366 -28.83 12.15 0.85
N LEU A 367 -28.48 10.92 0.47
CA LEU A 367 -29.43 9.99 -0.15
C LEU A 367 -30.61 9.65 0.79
N GLY A 368 -30.40 9.77 2.11
CA GLY A 368 -31.48 9.65 3.09
C GLY A 368 -32.48 10.83 3.09
N TYR A 369 -32.15 11.98 2.48
CA TYR A 369 -33.06 13.11 2.32
C TYR A 369 -33.84 13.09 1.01
N VAL A 370 -33.37 12.34 0.03
CA VAL A 370 -34.11 12.12 -1.22
C VAL A 370 -35.27 11.20 -0.90
N HIS A 371 -36.40 11.82 -0.52
CA HIS A 371 -37.64 11.15 -0.13
C HIS A 371 -38.29 10.44 -1.33
N LEU A 372 -37.80 9.26 -1.65
CA LEU A 372 -38.61 8.26 -2.29
C LEU A 372 -39.36 7.52 -1.15
N LYS A 373 -40.67 7.36 -1.25
CA LYS A 373 -41.56 6.73 -0.24
C LYS A 373 -41.04 5.37 0.28
N HIS A 374 -40.01 4.83 -0.36
CA HIS A 374 -39.30 3.60 0.00
C HIS A 374 -37.80 3.84 -0.12
N PHE A 375 -37.12 4.15 1.00
CA PHE A 375 -35.65 4.30 1.10
C PHE A 375 -34.92 3.12 0.46
N ASP A 376 -35.45 1.91 0.61
CA ASP A 376 -34.85 0.69 0.07
C ASP A 376 -34.77 0.69 -1.45
N PHE A 377 -35.79 1.21 -2.16
CA PHE A 377 -35.78 1.28 -3.62
C PHE A 377 -34.76 2.29 -4.16
N ALA A 378 -34.66 3.47 -3.57
CA ALA A 378 -33.67 4.48 -3.96
C ALA A 378 -32.24 3.99 -3.72
N SER A 379 -32.01 3.33 -2.59
CA SER A 379 -30.71 2.72 -2.29
C SER A 379 -30.34 1.65 -3.31
N ILE A 380 -31.27 0.76 -3.65
CA ILE A 380 -31.05 -0.27 -4.68
C ILE A 380 -30.79 0.37 -6.04
N ALA A 381 -31.55 1.39 -6.45
CA ALA A 381 -31.35 2.08 -7.71
C ALA A 381 -29.96 2.73 -7.80
N VAL A 382 -29.53 3.43 -6.74
CA VAL A 382 -28.19 4.04 -6.68
C VAL A 382 -27.09 2.97 -6.75
N ILE A 383 -27.23 1.88 -6.00
CA ILE A 383 -26.24 0.78 -6.00
C ILE A 383 -26.18 0.12 -7.38
N THR A 384 -27.31 -0.09 -8.02
CA THR A 384 -27.37 -0.65 -9.37
C THR A 384 -26.69 0.26 -10.37
N LEU A 385 -26.96 1.56 -10.34
CA LEU A 385 -26.31 2.54 -11.21
C LEU A 385 -24.79 2.58 -10.99
N LEU A 386 -24.34 2.64 -9.74
CA LEU A 386 -22.92 2.59 -9.39
C LEU A 386 -22.25 1.31 -9.91
N GLY A 387 -22.90 0.17 -9.71
CA GLY A 387 -22.43 -1.11 -10.21
C GLY A 387 -22.33 -1.12 -11.72
N LEU A 388 -23.35 -0.65 -12.45
CA LEU A 388 -23.36 -0.56 -13.91
C LEU A 388 -22.26 0.37 -14.43
N PHE A 389 -22.08 1.55 -13.84
CA PHE A 389 -21.00 2.46 -14.21
C PHE A 389 -19.63 1.83 -14.02
N THR A 390 -19.39 1.19 -12.87
CA THR A 390 -18.10 0.54 -12.58
C THR A 390 -17.85 -0.64 -13.53
N ILE A 391 -18.86 -1.46 -13.78
CA ILE A 391 -18.79 -2.59 -14.71
C ILE A 391 -18.48 -2.11 -16.11
N ASN A 392 -19.14 -1.05 -16.59
CA ASN A 392 -18.86 -0.46 -17.89
C ASN A 392 -17.40 -0.02 -18.00
N GLN A 393 -16.84 0.62 -16.98
CA GLN A 393 -15.43 1.02 -16.97
C GLN A 393 -14.48 -0.18 -17.03
N PHE A 394 -14.83 -1.33 -16.47
CA PHE A 394 -14.04 -2.56 -16.57
C PHE A 394 -14.08 -3.16 -17.98
N PHE A 395 -15.21 -3.08 -18.68
CA PHE A 395 -15.27 -3.48 -20.08
C PHE A 395 -14.39 -2.58 -20.95
N VAL A 396 -14.47 -1.25 -20.77
CA VAL A 396 -13.62 -0.29 -21.48
C VAL A 396 -12.14 -0.53 -21.15
N PHE A 397 -11.80 -0.77 -19.88
CA PHE A 397 -10.43 -1.12 -19.48
C PHE A 397 -9.93 -2.38 -20.20
N ASN A 398 -10.74 -3.42 -20.28
CA ASN A 398 -10.37 -4.64 -20.98
C ASN A 398 -10.21 -4.41 -22.49
N GLU A 399 -11.14 -3.69 -23.11
CA GLU A 399 -11.09 -3.39 -24.55
C GLU A 399 -9.81 -2.62 -24.91
N GLU A 400 -9.50 -1.54 -24.18
CA GLU A 400 -8.29 -0.76 -24.37
C GLU A 400 -7.01 -1.60 -24.19
N ASN A 401 -7.03 -2.55 -23.26
CA ASN A 401 -5.89 -3.40 -22.98
C ASN A 401 -5.81 -4.64 -23.89
N THR A 402 -6.89 -5.07 -24.55
CA THR A 402 -6.82 -6.17 -25.54
C THR A 402 -6.03 -5.78 -26.79
N LYS A 403 -5.97 -4.50 -27.12
CA LYS A 403 -5.19 -3.95 -28.24
C LYS A 403 -3.66 -3.97 -27.98
N LEU A 404 -3.24 -4.35 -26.77
CA LEU A 404 -1.82 -4.36 -26.40
C LEU A 404 -1.18 -5.70 -26.77
N ASP A 405 0.02 -5.64 -27.34
CA ASP A 405 0.81 -6.84 -27.62
C ASP A 405 1.30 -7.50 -26.34
N ALA A 406 1.19 -8.82 -26.29
CA ALA A 406 1.83 -9.63 -25.26
C ALA A 406 3.31 -9.76 -25.59
N SER A 407 4.08 -8.67 -25.46
CA SER A 407 5.50 -8.72 -25.82
C SER A 407 6.24 -9.64 -24.84
N THR A 408 6.97 -10.60 -25.38
CA THR A 408 7.90 -11.45 -24.64
C THR A 408 9.15 -10.67 -24.20
N ASP A 409 9.41 -9.52 -24.79
CA ASP A 409 10.49 -8.58 -24.47
C ASP A 409 10.03 -7.47 -23.50
N ALA A 410 9.40 -7.89 -22.44
CA ALA A 410 8.94 -6.99 -21.37
C ALA A 410 10.07 -6.13 -20.76
N TYR A 411 11.33 -6.45 -21.00
CA TYR A 411 12.48 -5.80 -20.41
C TYR A 411 12.73 -4.37 -20.91
N GLY A 412 12.53 -4.13 -22.21
CA GLY A 412 12.77 -2.81 -22.81
C GLY A 412 11.57 -1.88 -22.72
N SER A 413 10.36 -2.44 -22.83
CA SER A 413 9.11 -1.69 -22.93
C SER A 413 8.57 -1.23 -21.58
N LEU A 414 8.77 -1.99 -20.50
CA LEU A 414 8.41 -1.59 -19.13
C LEU A 414 9.09 -0.27 -18.70
N PHE A 415 10.27 0.03 -19.24
CA PHE A 415 10.96 1.29 -18.99
C PHE A 415 10.46 2.45 -19.85
N ARG A 416 9.63 2.20 -20.88
CA ARG A 416 9.07 3.21 -21.78
C ARG A 416 7.63 3.60 -21.47
N HIS A 417 7.09 3.20 -20.31
CA HIS A 417 5.68 3.44 -19.91
C HIS A 417 4.64 2.83 -20.87
N GLU A 418 5.01 1.79 -21.59
CA GLU A 418 4.08 1.08 -22.46
C GLU A 418 3.19 0.14 -21.63
N LYS A 419 1.91 0.10 -21.97
CA LYS A 419 0.96 -0.84 -21.38
C LYS A 419 1.31 -2.26 -21.84
N LEU A 420 1.49 -3.19 -20.92
CA LEU A 420 1.83 -4.57 -21.22
C LEU A 420 0.81 -5.53 -20.59
N LYS A 421 0.52 -6.60 -21.32
CA LYS A 421 -0.13 -7.78 -20.77
C LYS A 421 0.89 -8.69 -20.13
N ILE A 422 0.65 -9.06 -18.88
CA ILE A 422 1.50 -9.95 -18.11
C ILE A 422 0.80 -11.30 -18.01
N ASN A 423 1.29 -12.30 -18.75
CA ASN A 423 0.89 -13.70 -18.63
C ASN A 423 1.84 -14.45 -17.69
N GLN A 424 1.62 -15.74 -17.48
CA GLN A 424 2.47 -16.55 -16.61
C GLN A 424 3.95 -16.58 -17.03
N LYS A 425 4.24 -16.55 -18.35
CA LYS A 425 5.61 -16.57 -18.87
C LYS A 425 6.29 -15.23 -18.64
N SER A 426 5.67 -14.13 -19.05
CA SER A 426 6.21 -12.79 -18.85
C SER A 426 6.32 -12.44 -17.36
N TYR A 427 5.39 -12.89 -16.52
CA TYR A 427 5.45 -12.73 -15.08
C TYR A 427 6.77 -13.27 -14.50
N ARG A 428 7.16 -14.49 -14.87
CA ARG A 428 8.41 -15.12 -14.41
C ARG A 428 9.66 -14.33 -14.86
N CYS A 429 9.61 -13.73 -16.04
CA CYS A 429 10.70 -12.91 -16.56
C CYS A 429 10.83 -11.55 -15.86
N LEU A 430 9.72 -11.00 -15.37
CA LEU A 430 9.69 -9.68 -14.72
C LEU A 430 10.28 -9.67 -13.32
N ILE A 431 10.20 -10.80 -12.58
CA ILE A 431 10.63 -10.87 -11.18
C ILE A 431 12.12 -10.58 -11.01
N PRO A 432 13.06 -11.18 -11.77
CA PRO A 432 14.48 -10.88 -11.61
C PRO A 432 14.88 -9.49 -12.13
N SER A 433 14.03 -8.84 -12.90
CA SER A 433 14.38 -7.68 -13.71
C SER A 433 14.07 -6.31 -13.10
N ASN A 434 13.55 -6.26 -11.88
CA ASN A 434 13.22 -5.00 -11.25
C ASN A 434 14.46 -4.14 -11.01
N ARG A 435 14.55 -3.00 -11.72
CA ARG A 435 15.64 -2.03 -11.60
C ARG A 435 15.27 -0.79 -10.77
N ASN A 436 14.35 -0.93 -9.84
CA ASN A 436 14.04 0.16 -8.94
C ASN A 436 15.22 0.43 -7.99
N ARG A 437 15.69 1.68 -7.95
CA ARG A 437 16.80 2.14 -7.09
C ARG A 437 16.35 2.55 -5.70
N ASP A 438 15.05 2.64 -5.47
CA ASP A 438 14.50 3.09 -4.19
C ASP A 438 15.03 2.20 -3.05
N TYR A 439 15.31 2.83 -1.93
CA TYR A 439 15.87 2.20 -0.73
C TYR A 439 17.29 1.64 -0.87
N THR A 440 17.99 1.83 -2.00
CA THR A 440 19.42 1.51 -2.08
C THR A 440 20.26 2.50 -1.29
N PRO A 441 21.36 2.07 -0.65
CA PRO A 441 22.28 2.99 0.01
C PRO A 441 22.94 3.93 -0.99
N ILE A 442 23.05 5.20 -0.61
CA ILE A 442 23.72 6.23 -1.41
C ILE A 442 24.79 6.96 -0.59
N ASN A 443 25.77 7.50 -1.29
CA ASN A 443 26.73 8.43 -0.71
C ASN A 443 26.37 9.86 -1.12
N LYS A 444 25.95 10.69 -0.17
CA LYS A 444 25.58 12.11 -0.43
C LYS A 444 26.67 12.95 -1.07
N ARG A 445 27.94 12.55 -0.92
CA ARG A 445 29.10 13.27 -1.50
C ARG A 445 29.31 12.95 -2.99
N GLU A 446 28.62 11.96 -3.53
CA GLU A 446 28.74 11.54 -4.92
C GLU A 446 27.60 12.12 -5.76
N SER A 447 27.90 12.40 -7.03
CA SER A 447 26.87 12.86 -7.98
C SER A 447 25.85 11.76 -8.27
N GLU A 448 24.63 12.14 -8.63
CA GLU A 448 23.56 11.19 -9.01
C GLU A 448 24.00 10.31 -10.20
N LYS A 449 24.69 10.88 -11.18
CA LYS A 449 25.24 10.15 -12.33
C LYS A 449 26.18 9.04 -11.88
N ARG A 450 27.04 9.29 -10.89
CA ARG A 450 27.97 8.29 -10.37
C ARG A 450 27.27 7.22 -9.55
N SER A 451 26.32 7.60 -8.71
CA SER A 451 25.48 6.66 -7.96
C SER A 451 24.71 5.73 -8.90
N THR A 452 24.18 6.25 -10.01
CA THR A 452 23.51 5.46 -11.06
C THR A 452 24.48 4.50 -11.74
N SER A 453 25.70 4.95 -12.05
CA SER A 453 26.73 4.10 -12.66
C SER A 453 27.10 2.93 -11.74
N VAL A 454 27.27 3.17 -10.43
CA VAL A 454 27.55 2.11 -9.45
C VAL A 454 26.37 1.14 -9.34
N TYR A 455 25.15 1.64 -9.27
CA TYR A 455 23.95 0.80 -9.26
C TYR A 455 23.90 -0.14 -10.48
N ASN A 456 24.19 0.37 -11.68
CA ASN A 456 24.22 -0.44 -12.90
C ASN A 456 25.30 -1.54 -12.86
N ILE A 457 26.47 -1.28 -12.24
CA ILE A 457 27.52 -2.27 -12.02
C ILE A 457 27.01 -3.37 -11.07
N VAL A 458 26.35 -2.98 -9.98
CA VAL A 458 25.84 -3.89 -8.95
C VAL A 458 24.76 -4.80 -9.52
N VAL A 459 23.75 -4.25 -10.20
CA VAL A 459 22.65 -5.05 -10.80
C VAL A 459 23.10 -5.90 -11.99
N SER A 460 24.26 -5.59 -12.57
CA SER A 460 24.91 -6.44 -13.59
C SER A 460 25.78 -7.53 -12.97
N HIS A 461 25.77 -7.69 -11.65
CA HIS A 461 26.55 -8.65 -10.87
C HIS A 461 28.07 -8.55 -11.13
N GLN A 462 28.56 -7.32 -11.26
CA GLN A 462 29.98 -7.05 -11.46
C GLN A 462 30.61 -6.65 -10.13
N MET A 463 31.67 -7.37 -9.73
CA MET A 463 32.53 -7.01 -8.62
C MET A 463 33.59 -6.01 -9.07
N LEU A 464 34.04 -5.14 -8.17
CA LEU A 464 35.07 -4.14 -8.43
C LEU A 464 36.40 -4.58 -7.82
N LEU A 465 37.44 -4.65 -8.68
CA LEU A 465 38.84 -4.86 -8.31
C LEU A 465 39.62 -3.60 -8.67
N GLY A 466 39.71 -2.64 -7.78
CA GLY A 466 40.18 -1.29 -8.10
C GLY A 466 39.29 -0.66 -9.20
N LYS A 467 39.90 -0.35 -10.36
CA LYS A 467 39.17 0.17 -11.54
C LYS A 467 38.63 -0.94 -12.45
N ARG A 468 39.00 -2.19 -12.25
CA ARG A 468 38.55 -3.32 -13.09
C ARG A 468 37.21 -3.84 -12.63
N LYS A 469 36.35 -4.20 -13.59
CA LYS A 469 35.06 -4.82 -13.37
C LYS A 469 35.11 -6.28 -13.77
N LEU A 470 34.75 -7.18 -12.87
CA LEU A 470 34.76 -8.63 -13.11
C LEU A 470 33.38 -9.20 -12.82
N LYS A 471 32.81 -9.97 -13.73
CA LYS A 471 31.50 -10.58 -13.55
C LYS A 471 31.58 -11.74 -12.53
N VAL A 472 30.67 -11.81 -11.60
CA VAL A 472 30.48 -12.95 -10.69
C VAL A 472 30.08 -14.18 -11.53
N LYS A 473 30.70 -15.34 -11.26
CA LYS A 473 30.48 -16.55 -12.07
C LYS A 473 29.16 -17.24 -11.78
N LYS A 474 28.78 -17.33 -10.51
CA LYS A 474 27.54 -17.95 -10.06
C LYS A 474 26.97 -17.11 -8.92
N LEU A 475 25.67 -16.90 -8.94
CA LEU A 475 24.93 -16.23 -7.89
C LEU A 475 23.70 -17.06 -7.56
N GLN A 476 23.50 -17.38 -6.29
CA GLN A 476 22.37 -18.15 -5.78
C GLN A 476 21.77 -17.38 -4.61
N ALA A 477 20.47 -17.08 -4.68
CA ALA A 477 19.74 -16.48 -3.58
C ALA A 477 19.52 -17.50 -2.44
N ILE A 478 19.57 -16.99 -1.22
CA ILE A 478 19.13 -17.65 0.01
C ILE A 478 18.30 -16.66 0.82
N PRO A 479 17.50 -17.08 1.80
CA PRO A 479 16.73 -16.15 2.63
C PRO A 479 17.64 -15.08 3.27
N ASN A 480 17.32 -13.82 2.98
CA ASN A 480 18.08 -12.67 3.46
C ASN A 480 19.58 -12.68 3.07
N GLY A 481 19.95 -13.33 1.98
CA GLY A 481 21.35 -13.43 1.59
C GLY A 481 21.60 -14.04 0.21
N VAL A 482 22.87 -14.15 -0.14
CA VAL A 482 23.32 -14.74 -1.41
C VAL A 482 24.57 -15.58 -1.21
N ILE A 483 24.72 -16.59 -2.07
CA ILE A 483 25.97 -17.34 -2.24
C ILE A 483 26.49 -17.00 -3.63
N LEU A 484 27.69 -16.47 -3.71
CA LEU A 484 28.31 -16.11 -4.99
C LEU A 484 29.68 -16.77 -5.15
N GLN A 485 30.06 -17.03 -6.41
CA GLN A 485 31.38 -17.52 -6.78
C GLN A 485 32.14 -16.45 -7.56
N THR A 486 33.34 -16.13 -7.09
CA THR A 486 34.19 -15.18 -7.78
C THR A 486 34.94 -15.83 -8.98
N PRO A 487 35.30 -15.07 -10.00
CA PRO A 487 36.29 -15.52 -10.96
C PRO A 487 37.65 -15.75 -10.25
N LYS A 488 38.59 -16.42 -10.91
CA LYS A 488 39.95 -16.56 -10.41
C LYS A 488 40.62 -15.18 -10.31
N ILE A 489 41.17 -14.87 -9.15
CA ILE A 489 41.90 -13.64 -8.85
C ILE A 489 43.39 -14.02 -8.74
N SER A 490 44.25 -13.41 -9.50
CA SER A 490 45.66 -13.81 -9.64
C SER A 490 46.61 -13.32 -8.54
N LYS A 491 46.13 -12.51 -7.61
CA LYS A 491 46.87 -12.00 -6.44
C LYS A 491 45.94 -11.71 -5.29
N ARG A 492 46.49 -11.70 -4.07
CA ARG A 492 45.72 -11.20 -2.90
C ARG A 492 45.23 -9.79 -3.18
N SER A 493 43.93 -9.63 -3.27
CA SER A 493 43.30 -8.39 -3.70
C SER A 493 42.09 -8.02 -2.85
N SER A 494 41.88 -6.72 -2.72
CA SER A 494 40.71 -6.15 -2.07
C SER A 494 39.62 -5.90 -3.12
N VAL A 495 38.44 -6.44 -2.90
CA VAL A 495 37.32 -6.40 -3.87
C VAL A 495 36.04 -5.90 -3.24
N SER A 496 35.26 -5.11 -3.99
CA SER A 496 33.89 -4.79 -3.63
C SER A 496 32.92 -5.71 -4.38
N LEU A 497 32.10 -6.45 -3.65
CA LEU A 497 31.14 -7.40 -4.21
C LEU A 497 29.83 -6.68 -4.55
N PRO A 498 29.05 -7.16 -5.54
CA PRO A 498 27.80 -6.52 -5.97
C PRO A 498 26.65 -6.85 -4.99
N PHE A 499 26.80 -6.42 -3.74
CA PHE A 499 25.81 -6.65 -2.70
C PHE A 499 25.83 -5.49 -1.70
N TYR A 500 24.66 -4.90 -1.42
CA TYR A 500 24.51 -3.78 -0.51
C TYR A 500 24.53 -4.19 0.95
N ILE A 501 25.23 -3.41 1.78
CA ILE A 501 25.33 -3.58 3.23
C ILE A 501 24.72 -2.37 3.93
N TYR A 502 23.65 -2.59 4.69
CA TYR A 502 22.98 -1.54 5.46
C TYR A 502 23.64 -1.35 6.84
N GLN A 503 23.47 -2.29 7.73
CA GLN A 503 24.06 -2.28 9.08
C GLN A 503 25.10 -3.40 9.16
N LYS A 504 26.38 -3.05 9.18
CA LYS A 504 27.50 -4.02 9.10
C LYS A 504 27.39 -5.16 10.10
N HIS A 505 26.96 -4.87 11.35
CA HIS A 505 26.85 -5.86 12.42
C HIS A 505 25.77 -6.92 12.19
N ASN A 506 24.79 -6.65 11.33
CA ASN A 506 23.71 -7.57 10.98
C ASN A 506 24.10 -8.53 9.84
N TYR A 507 25.35 -8.58 9.44
CA TYR A 507 25.75 -9.47 8.35
C TYR A 507 26.79 -10.49 8.78
N LYS A 508 26.54 -11.73 8.37
CA LYS A 508 27.49 -12.84 8.44
C LYS A 508 28.06 -13.07 7.05
N VAL A 509 29.40 -13.10 6.95
CA VAL A 509 30.11 -13.36 5.69
C VAL A 509 31.00 -14.57 5.87
N LEU A 510 30.83 -15.58 5.03
CA LEU A 510 31.66 -16.76 4.97
C LEU A 510 32.40 -16.81 3.65
N VAL A 511 33.69 -17.09 3.66
CA VAL A 511 34.52 -17.33 2.48
C VAL A 511 35.02 -18.76 2.54
N ASN A 512 34.63 -19.59 1.57
CA ASN A 512 34.96 -21.02 1.54
C ASN A 512 34.59 -21.71 2.89
N GLY A 513 33.38 -21.40 3.42
CA GLY A 513 32.84 -21.94 4.68
C GLY A 513 33.38 -21.29 5.96
N LYS A 514 34.45 -20.49 5.93
CA LYS A 514 35.04 -19.86 7.11
C LYS A 514 34.58 -18.42 7.28
N ARG A 515 34.23 -18.02 8.52
CA ARG A 515 33.86 -16.63 8.83
C ARG A 515 35.00 -15.69 8.51
N LYS A 516 34.68 -14.59 7.80
CA LYS A 516 35.65 -13.61 7.37
C LYS A 516 35.23 -12.21 7.78
N HIS A 517 36.20 -11.44 8.29
CA HIS A 517 35.99 -10.01 8.50
C HIS A 517 35.91 -9.30 7.16
N PHE A 518 35.01 -8.31 7.09
CA PHE A 518 34.78 -7.49 5.92
C PHE A 518 34.65 -6.01 6.32
N SER A 519 34.86 -5.14 5.38
CA SER A 519 34.55 -3.71 5.49
C SER A 519 33.42 -3.35 4.53
N VAL A 520 32.99 -2.13 4.59
CA VAL A 520 31.97 -1.58 3.67
C VAL A 520 32.64 -0.44 2.93
N ASP A 521 32.55 -0.43 1.61
CA ASP A 521 33.12 0.64 0.81
C ASP A 521 32.26 1.92 0.86
N ARG A 522 32.71 2.97 0.19
CA ARG A 522 31.99 4.27 0.14
C ARG A 522 30.61 4.20 -0.51
N TYR A 523 30.32 3.16 -1.28
CA TYR A 523 29.02 2.92 -1.90
C TYR A 523 28.16 1.92 -1.14
N ARG A 524 28.58 1.57 0.07
CA ARG A 524 27.91 0.58 0.91
C ARG A 524 27.91 -0.83 0.32
N LEU A 525 28.85 -1.14 -0.54
CA LEU A 525 29.08 -2.50 -1.03
C LEU A 525 29.96 -3.29 -0.07
N LEU A 526 29.76 -4.60 -0.02
CA LEU A 526 30.60 -5.49 0.76
C LEU A 526 32.03 -5.48 0.20
N HIS A 527 32.99 -5.08 1.03
CA HIS A 527 34.40 -4.97 0.67
C HIS A 527 35.23 -5.98 1.47
N ILE A 528 35.98 -6.83 0.76
CA ILE A 528 36.69 -7.95 1.37
C ILE A 528 38.00 -8.24 0.67
N GLN A 529 39.02 -8.72 1.44
CA GLN A 529 40.27 -9.22 0.90
C GLN A 529 40.13 -10.70 0.54
N LEU A 530 40.38 -11.04 -0.71
CA LEU A 530 40.43 -12.41 -1.22
C LEU A 530 41.88 -12.83 -1.52
N LYS A 531 42.15 -14.11 -1.32
CA LYS A 531 43.41 -14.74 -1.72
C LYS A 531 43.33 -15.18 -3.17
N ASP A 532 44.49 -15.56 -3.73
CA ASP A 532 44.67 -16.04 -5.10
C ASP A 532 43.93 -17.38 -5.32
N SER A 533 42.64 -17.33 -5.63
CA SER A 533 41.83 -18.50 -6.05
C SER A 533 40.39 -18.11 -6.40
N LYS A 534 39.64 -19.04 -6.93
CA LYS A 534 38.17 -18.96 -6.94
C LYS A 534 37.66 -19.07 -5.51
N SER A 535 36.78 -18.17 -5.09
CA SER A 535 36.19 -18.20 -3.75
C SER A 535 34.66 -18.30 -3.82
N THR A 536 34.11 -19.14 -2.99
CA THR A 536 32.68 -19.17 -2.71
C THR A 536 32.39 -18.30 -1.50
N ILE A 537 31.54 -17.27 -1.67
CA ILE A 537 31.27 -16.28 -0.63
C ILE A 537 29.76 -16.32 -0.32
N MET A 538 29.42 -16.57 0.93
CA MET A 538 28.08 -16.46 1.46
C MET A 538 27.96 -15.14 2.21
N ILE A 539 26.93 -14.36 1.88
CA ILE A 539 26.58 -13.09 2.53
C ILE A 539 25.16 -13.25 3.03
N GLN A 540 24.92 -13.09 4.32
CA GLN A 540 23.59 -13.25 4.91
C GLN A 540 23.34 -12.18 5.96
N TYR A 541 22.16 -11.54 5.88
CA TYR A 541 21.64 -10.67 6.93
C TYR A 541 21.09 -11.51 8.07
N ILE A 542 21.50 -11.19 9.28
CA ILE A 542 21.04 -11.81 10.52
C ILE A 542 20.50 -10.67 11.40
N PRO A 543 19.22 -10.71 11.81
CA PRO A 543 18.67 -9.68 12.67
C PRO A 543 19.41 -9.64 14.03
N SER A 544 19.57 -8.44 14.58
CA SER A 544 20.10 -8.27 15.92
C SER A 544 19.12 -8.82 16.98
N LEU A 545 19.63 -9.13 18.18
CA LEU A 545 18.79 -9.58 19.28
C LEU A 545 17.66 -8.58 19.57
N THR A 546 17.95 -7.28 19.53
CA THR A 546 16.95 -6.22 19.76
C THR A 546 15.86 -6.25 18.69
N GLN A 547 16.21 -6.46 17.41
CA GLN A 547 15.22 -6.60 16.35
C GLN A 547 14.31 -7.81 16.60
N VAL A 548 14.88 -8.93 17.00
CA VAL A 548 14.08 -10.14 17.33
C VAL A 548 13.14 -9.87 18.50
N ILE A 549 13.65 -9.27 19.59
CA ILE A 549 12.84 -8.95 20.78
C ILE A 549 11.68 -8.00 20.41
N THR A 550 11.94 -6.94 19.66
CA THR A 550 10.89 -5.99 19.28
C THR A 550 9.81 -6.61 18.38
N ILE A 551 10.19 -7.51 17.49
CA ILE A 551 9.22 -8.28 16.67
C ILE A 551 8.39 -9.21 17.57
N MET A 552 9.02 -9.90 18.53
CA MET A 552 8.30 -10.75 19.48
C MET A 552 7.30 -9.94 20.32
N ILE A 553 7.67 -8.74 20.78
CA ILE A 553 6.75 -7.84 21.49
C ILE A 553 5.53 -7.53 20.60
N SER A 554 5.74 -7.16 19.34
CA SER A 554 4.62 -6.88 18.44
C SER A 554 3.72 -8.10 18.21
N ILE A 555 4.29 -9.29 17.99
CA ILE A 555 3.53 -10.53 17.78
C ILE A 555 2.73 -10.89 19.05
N LEU A 556 3.35 -10.84 20.23
CA LEU A 556 2.68 -11.14 21.49
C LEU A 556 1.56 -10.13 21.78
N SER A 557 1.79 -8.85 21.49
CA SER A 557 0.76 -7.81 21.62
C SER A 557 -0.44 -8.06 20.71
N PHE A 558 -0.24 -8.41 19.43
CA PHE A 558 -1.32 -8.79 18.52
C PHE A 558 -2.05 -10.05 19.00
N SER A 559 -1.32 -11.08 19.44
CA SER A 559 -1.90 -12.32 19.94
C SER A 559 -2.75 -12.10 21.20
N PHE A 560 -2.25 -11.28 22.12
CA PHE A 560 -2.98 -10.89 23.34
C PHE A 560 -4.28 -10.13 23.01
N LEU A 561 -4.21 -9.19 22.07
CA LEU A 561 -5.40 -8.46 21.62
C LEU A 561 -6.44 -9.37 20.97
N LEU A 562 -6.01 -10.30 20.11
CA LEU A 562 -6.91 -11.30 19.54
C LEU A 562 -7.59 -12.14 20.62
N PHE A 563 -6.83 -12.59 21.63
CA PHE A 563 -7.39 -13.34 22.75
C PHE A 563 -8.46 -12.57 23.55
N ILE A 564 -8.27 -11.26 23.75
CA ILE A 564 -9.25 -10.40 24.44
C ILE A 564 -10.48 -10.10 23.59
N LEU A 565 -10.30 -9.94 22.26
CA LEU A 565 -11.35 -9.49 21.36
C LEU A 565 -12.22 -10.63 20.83
N LEU A 566 -11.62 -11.81 20.57
CA LEU A 566 -12.35 -12.97 20.03
C LEU A 566 -13.63 -13.34 20.80
N PRO A 567 -13.65 -13.33 22.17
CA PRO A 567 -14.89 -13.64 22.92
C PRO A 567 -15.95 -12.53 22.82
N LYS A 568 -15.58 -11.32 22.34
CA LYS A 568 -16.46 -10.15 22.25
C LYS A 568 -16.97 -9.90 20.81
N LEU A 569 -16.44 -10.59 19.81
CA LEU A 569 -16.86 -10.60 18.42
C LEU A 569 -17.90 -11.68 18.16
#